data_ad8c763b04bfa0ed1d584f4e89d82f00
#
_entry.id   ad8c763b04bfa0ed1d584f4e89d82f00
#
_cell.length_a   1.000
_cell.length_b   1.000
_cell.length_c   1.000
_cell.angle_alpha   90.00
_cell.angle_beta   90.00
_cell.angle_gamma   90.00
#
_symmetry.space_group_name_H-M   'P 1'
#
loop_
_entity.id
_entity.type
_entity.pdbx_description
1 polymer ?
#
loop_
_entity_poly.entity_id
_entity_poly.type
_entity_poly.pdbx_seq_one_letter_code
_entity_poly.pdbx_strand_id
1 'polypeptide(L)'
;MLQTLSDIKDDEIERITRRTVDEINKVGNDYQTTMRLLGATDYNQSPNYFQQALMLYPELFRDAYHRDILRQVKKSLVKQAKGGRLAVNGRYQFLSPDLYAFCEYLFLGEQNPKGLLEDGEVYSRLNKNGAELACLRSPHLYREWAIRKNKRGEELDKWFGQTKCIYTSCHDLISRYLMFDVDGDKSLVIQDRTLTAVAKRNMKDIRPLAYDLKKAKGGLIDSESLYNGMIRAYTGGNIGPISNNITKVWNSGKIGQEQLNVVKWLCLYNNAVIDYAKTLWLPEPPKDINKKIKSYTKAKVPHFFIYAKDKESAQCESVNNSTMNRISNVIPNPMVRYNKNLRQFDYQMLMNHEVDFTIRRSPILDSYDYWLRHKYEFYDPNESIDDEDLYMYQQIREKILELGDKDYVINSLVAYCYTVKKSSNKKLLWACFGKEIVENIKRNLPELEEKQGKICPICGRRFKPRAQGNSKYCSDECLNLANKQASYTRWENG
;
A
#
# COMPACT_ATOMS: atom_id res chain seq x y z
N MET A 1 -0.85 -0.30 14.84
CA MET A 1 -2.31 -0.23 14.95
C MET A 1 -2.90 -1.55 15.45
N LEU A 2 -2.96 -2.65 14.67
CA LEU A 2 -3.61 -3.91 15.08
C LEU A 2 -3.08 -4.52 16.40
N GLN A 3 -1.79 -4.39 16.70
CA GLN A 3 -1.20 -4.89 17.94
C GLN A 3 -1.83 -4.35 19.22
N THR A 4 -2.49 -3.18 19.16
CA THR A 4 -3.14 -2.56 20.32
C THR A 4 -4.52 -3.16 20.64
N LEU A 5 -5.07 -3.97 19.72
CA LEU A 5 -6.33 -4.71 19.90
C LEU A 5 -6.07 -6.03 20.63
N SER A 6 -5.65 -5.95 21.90
CA SER A 6 -5.13 -7.10 22.64
C SER A 6 -6.19 -8.12 23.09
N ASP A 7 -7.49 -7.78 23.05
CA ASP A 7 -8.60 -8.65 23.41
C ASP A 7 -9.34 -9.24 22.19
N ILE A 8 -8.82 -9.04 20.99
CA ILE A 8 -9.42 -9.56 19.75
C ILE A 8 -9.50 -11.08 19.79
N LYS A 9 -10.66 -11.64 19.43
CA LYS A 9 -10.93 -13.08 19.39
C LYS A 9 -10.50 -13.71 18.07
N ASP A 10 -10.33 -15.03 18.02
CA ASP A 10 -9.89 -15.72 16.82
C ASP A 10 -10.91 -15.62 15.67
N ASP A 11 -12.19 -15.74 15.96
CA ASP A 11 -13.26 -15.56 14.99
C ASP A 11 -13.33 -14.12 14.44
N GLU A 12 -12.96 -13.13 15.24
CA GLU A 12 -12.85 -11.74 14.80
C GLU A 12 -11.62 -11.56 13.88
N ILE A 13 -10.48 -12.22 14.21
CA ILE A 13 -9.29 -12.24 13.36
C ILE A 13 -9.62 -12.87 11.99
N GLU A 14 -10.32 -13.99 11.96
CA GLU A 14 -10.77 -14.62 10.71
C GLU A 14 -11.65 -13.68 9.88
N ARG A 15 -12.56 -12.94 10.53
CA ARG A 15 -13.42 -11.97 9.83
C ARG A 15 -12.65 -10.81 9.23
N ILE A 16 -11.74 -10.18 9.98
CA ILE A 16 -10.98 -9.03 9.47
C ILE A 16 -9.93 -9.42 8.44
N THR A 17 -9.45 -10.67 8.44
CA THR A 17 -8.48 -11.18 7.47
C THR A 17 -9.13 -11.78 6.23
N ARG A 18 -10.43 -12.09 6.26
CA ARG A 18 -11.15 -12.83 5.20
C ARG A 18 -10.89 -12.27 3.81
N ARG A 19 -11.08 -10.96 3.62
CA ARG A 19 -10.86 -10.31 2.32
C ARG A 19 -9.43 -10.49 1.82
N THR A 20 -8.44 -10.34 2.70
CA THR A 20 -7.02 -10.54 2.38
C THR A 20 -6.73 -11.98 2.00
N VAL A 21 -7.28 -12.93 2.75
CA VAL A 21 -7.14 -14.37 2.49
C VAL A 21 -7.77 -14.75 1.15
N ASP A 22 -8.98 -14.24 0.88
CA ASP A 22 -9.67 -14.46 -0.38
C ASP A 22 -8.90 -13.90 -1.57
N GLU A 23 -8.34 -12.69 -1.46
CA GLU A 23 -7.50 -12.09 -2.50
C GLU A 23 -6.23 -12.93 -2.75
N ILE A 24 -5.52 -13.35 -1.70
CA ILE A 24 -4.33 -14.21 -1.81
C ILE A 24 -4.67 -15.53 -2.51
N ASN A 25 -5.79 -16.15 -2.17
CA ASN A 25 -6.22 -17.42 -2.76
C ASN A 25 -6.64 -17.29 -4.23
N LYS A 26 -7.11 -16.12 -4.64
CA LYS A 26 -7.54 -15.80 -6.01
C LYS A 26 -6.40 -15.41 -6.95
N VAL A 27 -5.22 -15.06 -6.42
CA VAL A 27 -4.07 -14.67 -7.25
C VAL A 27 -3.72 -15.76 -8.25
N GLY A 28 -3.77 -15.42 -9.53
CA GLY A 28 -3.42 -16.28 -10.66
C GLY A 28 -4.59 -17.05 -11.26
N ASN A 29 -5.59 -17.48 -10.48
CA ASN A 29 -6.74 -18.23 -11.00
C ASN A 29 -7.96 -17.35 -11.32
N ASP A 30 -8.20 -16.31 -10.55
CA ASP A 30 -9.22 -15.32 -10.83
C ASP A 30 -8.63 -14.17 -11.66
N TYR A 31 -9.18 -13.97 -12.85
CA TYR A 31 -8.65 -13.02 -13.83
C TYR A 31 -8.68 -11.59 -13.31
N GLN A 32 -9.85 -11.14 -12.84
CA GLN A 32 -10.01 -9.75 -12.39
C GLN A 32 -9.19 -9.43 -11.16
N THR A 33 -9.18 -10.31 -10.15
CA THR A 33 -8.36 -10.11 -8.96
C THR A 33 -6.88 -10.03 -9.33
N THR A 34 -6.43 -10.89 -10.25
CA THR A 34 -5.04 -10.91 -10.72
C THR A 34 -4.67 -9.62 -11.43
N MET A 35 -5.50 -9.17 -12.40
CA MET A 35 -5.27 -7.93 -13.13
C MET A 35 -5.26 -6.71 -12.19
N ARG A 36 -6.21 -6.64 -11.26
CA ARG A 36 -6.29 -5.56 -10.28
C ARG A 36 -5.05 -5.51 -9.37
N LEU A 37 -4.61 -6.64 -8.85
CA LEU A 37 -3.43 -6.72 -7.97
C LEU A 37 -2.12 -6.39 -8.69
N LEU A 38 -2.06 -6.62 -10.01
CA LEU A 38 -0.93 -6.21 -10.84
C LEU A 38 -1.03 -4.75 -11.32
N GLY A 39 -2.13 -4.05 -11.05
CA GLY A 39 -2.37 -2.70 -11.53
C GLY A 39 -2.66 -2.60 -13.04
N ALA A 40 -2.95 -3.73 -13.69
CA ALA A 40 -3.34 -3.80 -15.09
C ALA A 40 -4.86 -3.57 -15.23
N THR A 41 -5.29 -2.33 -15.04
CA THR A 41 -6.70 -1.92 -15.01
C THR A 41 -6.89 -0.56 -15.66
N ASP A 42 -8.09 -0.30 -16.18
CA ASP A 42 -8.45 0.96 -16.85
C ASP A 42 -8.40 2.19 -15.91
N TYR A 43 -8.43 1.99 -14.58
CA TYR A 43 -8.31 3.11 -13.62
C TYR A 43 -6.87 3.45 -13.27
N ASN A 44 -5.89 2.67 -13.72
CA ASN A 44 -4.49 3.03 -13.58
C ASN A 44 -4.16 4.12 -14.60
N GLN A 45 -3.93 5.34 -14.14
CA GLN A 45 -3.67 6.49 -15.02
C GLN A 45 -2.27 6.48 -15.63
N SER A 46 -1.35 5.69 -15.08
CA SER A 46 0.04 5.61 -15.54
C SER A 46 0.51 4.14 -15.58
N PRO A 47 -0.12 3.27 -16.41
CA PRO A 47 0.28 1.88 -16.50
C PRO A 47 1.64 1.77 -17.19
N ASN A 48 2.55 1.01 -16.61
CA ASN A 48 3.81 0.68 -17.25
C ASN A 48 3.59 -0.29 -18.43
N TYR A 49 4.61 -0.51 -19.26
CA TYR A 49 4.47 -1.32 -20.48
C TYR A 49 4.06 -2.77 -20.20
N PHE A 50 4.52 -3.36 -19.10
CA PHE A 50 4.07 -4.68 -18.67
C PHE A 50 2.56 -4.71 -18.39
N GLN A 51 2.03 -3.71 -17.67
CA GLN A 51 0.60 -3.61 -17.35
C GLN A 51 -0.23 -3.36 -18.62
N GLN A 52 0.24 -2.48 -19.52
CA GLN A 52 -0.39 -2.23 -20.82
C GLN A 52 -0.46 -3.51 -21.66
N ALA A 53 0.65 -4.24 -21.75
CA ALA A 53 0.71 -5.50 -22.49
C ALA A 53 -0.25 -6.54 -21.94
N LEU A 54 -0.35 -6.68 -20.60
CA LEU A 54 -1.29 -7.60 -19.96
C LEU A 54 -2.75 -7.24 -20.23
N MET A 55 -3.11 -5.95 -20.29
CA MET A 55 -4.48 -5.53 -20.62
C MET A 55 -4.85 -5.90 -22.06
N LEU A 56 -3.89 -5.84 -22.99
CA LEU A 56 -4.10 -6.16 -24.39
C LEU A 56 -4.01 -7.66 -24.68
N TYR A 57 -3.04 -8.34 -24.08
CA TYR A 57 -2.71 -9.72 -24.36
C TYR A 57 -2.48 -10.54 -23.06
N PRO A 58 -3.54 -10.92 -22.34
CA PRO A 58 -3.45 -11.63 -21.06
C PRO A 58 -2.81 -13.02 -21.15
N GLU A 59 -2.70 -13.60 -22.34
CA GLU A 59 -1.99 -14.86 -22.59
C GLU A 59 -0.52 -14.79 -22.14
N LEU A 60 0.04 -13.58 -21.97
CA LEU A 60 1.34 -13.35 -21.34
C LEU A 60 1.48 -14.05 -19.98
N PHE A 61 0.39 -14.29 -19.24
CA PHE A 61 0.43 -15.09 -18.01
C PHE A 61 0.83 -16.57 -18.22
N ARG A 62 0.92 -17.02 -19.48
CA ARG A 62 1.46 -18.35 -19.81
C ARG A 62 2.98 -18.32 -19.99
N ASP A 63 3.59 -17.16 -20.19
CA ASP A 63 5.05 -16.99 -20.24
C ASP A 63 5.69 -17.17 -18.87
N ALA A 64 6.90 -17.73 -18.84
CA ALA A 64 7.65 -18.01 -17.62
C ALA A 64 8.01 -16.73 -16.83
N TYR A 65 8.37 -15.66 -17.53
CA TYR A 65 8.72 -14.36 -16.91
C TYR A 65 7.52 -13.72 -16.21
N HIS A 66 6.37 -13.67 -16.88
CA HIS A 66 5.15 -13.10 -16.31
C HIS A 66 4.61 -13.94 -15.15
N ARG A 67 4.76 -15.26 -15.22
CA ARG A 67 4.48 -16.15 -14.09
C ARG A 67 5.38 -15.89 -12.89
N ASP A 68 6.65 -15.58 -13.12
CA ASP A 68 7.57 -15.28 -12.04
C ASP A 68 7.22 -13.95 -11.37
N ILE A 69 6.91 -12.91 -12.14
CA ILE A 69 6.40 -11.64 -11.60
C ILE A 69 5.16 -11.88 -10.72
N LEU A 70 4.20 -12.67 -11.21
CA LEU A 70 3.00 -12.98 -10.43
C LEU A 70 3.31 -13.71 -9.11
N ARG A 71 4.28 -14.65 -9.13
CA ARG A 71 4.75 -15.30 -7.89
C ARG A 71 5.39 -14.31 -6.92
N GLN A 72 6.20 -13.39 -7.43
CA GLN A 72 6.85 -12.35 -6.59
C GLN A 72 5.82 -11.41 -5.99
N VAL A 73 4.84 -10.93 -6.77
CA VAL A 73 3.73 -10.11 -6.27
C VAL A 73 2.96 -10.84 -5.19
N LYS A 74 2.61 -12.11 -5.41
CA LYS A 74 1.93 -12.91 -4.40
C LYS A 74 2.78 -13.09 -3.14
N LYS A 75 4.08 -13.40 -3.27
CA LYS A 75 5.00 -13.50 -2.13
C LYS A 75 5.02 -12.21 -1.32
N SER A 76 5.04 -11.05 -2.02
CA SER A 76 4.96 -9.74 -1.40
C SER A 76 3.62 -9.52 -0.67
N LEU A 77 2.49 -9.88 -1.27
CA LEU A 77 1.16 -9.78 -0.64
C LEU A 77 1.07 -10.62 0.63
N VAL A 78 1.50 -11.88 0.57
CA VAL A 78 1.52 -12.77 1.75
C VAL A 78 2.41 -12.20 2.84
N LYS A 79 3.60 -11.71 2.49
CA LYS A 79 4.54 -11.09 3.43
C LYS A 79 3.92 -9.84 4.09
N GLN A 80 3.31 -8.96 3.30
CA GLN A 80 2.65 -7.77 3.80
C GLN A 80 1.47 -8.12 4.73
N ALA A 81 0.64 -9.09 4.35
CA ALA A 81 -0.49 -9.56 5.16
C ALA A 81 -0.03 -10.14 6.49
N LYS A 82 1.02 -10.98 6.50
CA LYS A 82 1.64 -11.51 7.73
C LYS A 82 2.28 -10.40 8.58
N GLY A 83 2.73 -9.32 7.95
CA GLY A 83 3.19 -8.10 8.61
C GLY A 83 2.07 -7.19 9.13
N GLY A 84 0.79 -7.56 8.95
CA GLY A 84 -0.38 -6.82 9.43
C GLY A 84 -0.97 -5.82 8.44
N ARG A 85 -0.59 -5.84 7.17
CA ARG A 85 -1.25 -5.04 6.12
C ARG A 85 -2.42 -5.84 5.56
N LEU A 86 -3.61 -5.56 6.07
CA LEU A 86 -4.85 -6.23 5.68
C LEU A 86 -5.67 -5.37 4.71
N ALA A 87 -6.37 -6.00 3.79
CA ALA A 87 -7.36 -5.36 2.93
C ALA A 87 -8.65 -5.11 3.73
N VAL A 88 -8.87 -3.86 4.13
CA VAL A 88 -10.05 -3.43 4.88
C VAL A 88 -10.80 -2.35 4.12
N ASN A 89 -12.07 -2.14 4.43
CA ASN A 89 -12.82 -1.00 3.92
C ASN A 89 -12.39 0.26 4.67
N GLY A 90 -11.40 0.97 4.13
CA GLY A 90 -10.83 2.16 4.74
C GLY A 90 -10.15 3.05 3.70
N ARG A 91 -10.06 4.34 4.01
CA ARG A 91 -9.45 5.35 3.14
C ARG A 91 -8.65 6.36 3.97
N TYR A 92 -7.54 6.83 3.43
CA TYR A 92 -6.84 7.98 3.99
C TYR A 92 -7.57 9.26 3.61
N GLN A 93 -7.87 10.09 4.61
CA GLN A 93 -8.50 11.39 4.44
C GLN A 93 -7.69 12.44 5.19
N PHE A 94 -7.56 13.63 4.63
CA PHE A 94 -6.96 14.75 5.35
C PHE A 94 -7.83 15.12 6.54
N LEU A 95 -7.20 15.44 7.66
CA LEU A 95 -7.87 15.89 8.88
C LEU A 95 -8.13 17.40 8.78
N SER A 96 -9.31 17.83 9.17
CA SER A 96 -9.71 19.22 9.28
C SER A 96 -10.56 19.40 10.54
N PRO A 97 -10.43 20.52 11.26
CA PRO A 97 -11.36 20.84 12.33
C PRO A 97 -12.72 21.26 11.73
N ASP A 98 -13.71 21.45 12.59
CA ASP A 98 -14.97 22.08 12.22
C ASP A 98 -14.71 23.55 11.80
N LEU A 99 -14.66 23.78 10.49
CA LEU A 99 -14.37 25.11 9.93
C LEU A 99 -15.51 26.11 10.17
N TYR A 100 -16.73 25.63 10.43
CA TYR A 100 -17.84 26.52 10.79
C TYR A 100 -17.60 27.12 12.19
N ALA A 101 -17.20 26.30 13.15
CA ALA A 101 -16.79 26.76 14.47
C ALA A 101 -15.63 27.78 14.40
N PHE A 102 -14.67 27.54 13.48
CA PHE A 102 -13.59 28.49 13.25
C PHE A 102 -14.10 29.83 12.71
N CYS A 103 -15.09 29.83 11.82
CA CYS A 103 -15.71 31.04 11.30
C CYS A 103 -16.52 31.78 12.39
N GLU A 104 -17.25 31.07 13.26
CA GLU A 104 -17.93 31.68 14.41
C GLU A 104 -16.95 32.41 15.33
N TYR A 105 -15.82 31.78 15.64
CA TYR A 105 -14.76 32.39 16.44
C TYR A 105 -14.15 33.61 15.74
N LEU A 106 -13.76 33.49 14.47
CA LEU A 106 -13.02 34.51 13.75
C LEU A 106 -13.87 35.70 13.35
N PHE A 107 -15.09 35.51 12.85
CA PHE A 107 -15.92 36.54 12.26
C PHE A 107 -17.00 37.07 13.21
N LEU A 108 -17.50 36.24 14.13
CA LEU A 108 -18.52 36.64 15.10
C LEU A 108 -17.97 36.93 16.48
N GLY A 109 -16.66 36.66 16.72
CA GLY A 109 -16.03 36.85 18.02
C GLY A 109 -16.49 35.85 19.10
N GLU A 110 -17.15 34.78 18.69
CA GLU A 110 -17.68 33.80 19.62
C GLU A 110 -16.55 33.02 20.30
N GLN A 111 -16.42 33.19 21.63
CA GLN A 111 -15.32 32.55 22.39
C GLN A 111 -15.55 31.05 22.63
N ASN A 112 -16.81 30.63 22.57
CA ASN A 112 -17.21 29.22 22.70
C ASN A 112 -18.04 28.82 21.47
N PRO A 113 -17.40 28.67 20.31
CA PRO A 113 -18.09 28.41 19.05
C PRO A 113 -18.86 27.08 19.13
N LYS A 114 -20.07 27.07 18.60
CA LYS A 114 -20.94 25.90 18.60
C LYS A 114 -20.55 24.88 17.57
N GLY A 115 -20.16 25.34 16.38
CA GLY A 115 -19.88 24.50 15.23
C GLY A 115 -21.09 23.73 14.70
N LEU A 116 -20.85 22.81 13.78
CA LEU A 116 -21.87 21.95 13.19
C LEU A 116 -21.77 20.50 13.65
N LEU A 117 -20.67 20.11 14.29
CA LEU A 117 -20.42 18.75 14.78
C LEU A 117 -20.41 18.71 16.30
N GLU A 118 -21.16 17.76 16.86
CA GLU A 118 -21.20 17.50 18.30
C GLU A 118 -20.07 16.55 18.75
N ASP A 119 -19.90 16.39 20.06
CA ASP A 119 -18.97 15.40 20.62
C ASP A 119 -19.29 13.99 20.10
N GLY A 120 -18.26 13.27 19.69
CA GLY A 120 -18.41 11.94 19.09
C GLY A 120 -18.82 11.91 17.62
N GLU A 121 -19.02 13.07 16.98
CA GLU A 121 -19.38 13.19 15.57
C GLU A 121 -18.19 13.61 14.69
N VAL A 122 -18.20 13.13 13.45
CA VAL A 122 -17.32 13.55 12.37
C VAL A 122 -18.13 13.70 11.09
N TYR A 123 -17.64 14.49 10.16
CA TYR A 123 -18.21 14.52 8.82
C TYR A 123 -17.21 13.99 7.79
N SER A 124 -17.66 13.05 6.97
CA SER A 124 -16.95 12.60 5.77
C SER A 124 -17.96 12.33 4.66
N ARG A 125 -17.83 13.05 3.52
CA ARG A 125 -18.68 12.81 2.36
C ARG A 125 -18.51 11.43 1.76
N LEU A 126 -17.41 10.74 2.04
CA LEU A 126 -17.09 9.41 1.51
C LEU A 126 -17.79 8.29 2.29
N ASN A 127 -18.45 8.61 3.39
CA ASN A 127 -19.12 7.63 4.25
C ASN A 127 -20.60 7.98 4.42
N LYS A 128 -21.42 6.95 4.67
CA LYS A 128 -22.87 7.13 4.87
C LYS A 128 -23.17 7.85 6.17
N ASN A 129 -24.29 8.57 6.20
CA ASN A 129 -24.82 9.14 7.43
C ASN A 129 -25.08 8.03 8.48
N GLY A 130 -24.70 8.29 9.73
CA GLY A 130 -24.85 7.37 10.85
C GLY A 130 -23.84 6.20 10.87
N ALA A 131 -22.90 6.11 9.91
CA ALA A 131 -21.86 5.09 9.94
C ALA A 131 -20.92 5.27 11.12
N GLU A 132 -20.61 4.20 11.84
CA GLU A 132 -19.53 4.19 12.82
C GLU A 132 -18.18 4.04 12.09
N LEU A 133 -17.28 4.97 12.33
CA LEU A 133 -15.97 5.05 11.69
C LEU A 133 -14.87 4.90 12.75
N ALA A 134 -13.86 4.10 12.46
CA ALA A 134 -12.63 4.07 13.23
C ALA A 134 -11.59 4.99 12.58
N CYS A 135 -11.24 6.05 13.28
CA CYS A 135 -10.25 7.03 12.84
C CYS A 135 -8.90 6.75 13.50
N LEU A 136 -7.85 6.70 12.69
CA LEU A 136 -6.50 6.33 13.12
C LEU A 136 -5.48 7.25 12.46
N ARG A 137 -4.39 7.57 13.15
CA ARG A 137 -3.25 8.31 12.59
C ARG A 137 -1.95 7.54 12.85
N SER A 138 -0.97 7.70 11.98
CA SER A 138 0.39 7.19 12.19
C SER A 138 1.28 8.32 12.73
N PRO A 139 2.14 8.05 13.72
CA PRO A 139 2.32 6.80 14.44
C PRO A 139 1.18 6.48 15.41
N HIS A 140 0.78 5.20 15.48
CA HIS A 140 -0.25 4.73 16.40
C HIS A 140 0.39 3.72 17.37
N LEU A 141 0.72 4.18 18.57
CA LEU A 141 1.60 3.46 19.50
C LEU A 141 0.87 2.97 20.75
N TYR A 142 -0.24 3.63 21.12
CA TYR A 142 -1.07 3.28 22.28
C TYR A 142 -2.49 2.88 21.87
N ARG A 143 -3.41 2.74 22.82
CA ARG A 143 -4.84 2.49 22.59
C ARG A 143 -5.54 3.80 22.22
N GLU A 144 -5.55 4.14 20.95
CA GLU A 144 -5.98 5.44 20.44
C GLU A 144 -6.81 5.30 19.16
N TRP A 145 -7.76 4.37 19.18
CA TRP A 145 -8.73 4.21 18.11
C TRP A 145 -9.91 5.16 18.38
N ALA A 146 -10.01 6.25 17.63
CA ALA A 146 -11.13 7.17 17.75
C ALA A 146 -12.33 6.64 16.96
N ILE A 147 -13.32 6.07 17.70
CA ILE A 147 -14.57 5.59 17.09
C ILE A 147 -15.56 6.75 17.10
N ARG A 148 -16.01 7.17 15.92
CA ARG A 148 -16.89 8.33 15.74
C ARG A 148 -18.03 8.01 14.79
N LYS A 149 -19.16 8.70 14.98
CA LYS A 149 -20.34 8.60 14.14
C LYS A 149 -20.25 9.61 13.01
N ASN A 150 -20.39 9.15 11.76
CA ASN A 150 -20.45 10.06 10.62
C ASN A 150 -21.78 10.77 10.56
N LYS A 151 -21.80 12.08 10.60
CA LYS A 151 -22.98 12.93 10.46
C LYS A 151 -23.00 13.59 9.10
N ARG A 152 -24.09 13.46 8.39
CA ARG A 152 -24.33 14.12 7.09
C ARG A 152 -25.70 14.77 7.08
N GLY A 153 -25.87 15.79 6.28
CA GLY A 153 -27.11 16.54 6.09
C GLY A 153 -26.86 17.72 5.18
N GLU A 154 -27.92 18.38 4.69
CA GLU A 154 -27.82 19.46 3.71
C GLU A 154 -26.90 20.60 4.16
N GLU A 155 -27.01 21.01 5.43
CA GLU A 155 -26.16 22.06 5.99
C GLU A 155 -24.70 21.65 6.06
N LEU A 156 -24.39 20.45 6.57
CA LEU A 156 -23.04 19.91 6.62
C LEU A 156 -22.45 19.70 5.22
N ASP A 157 -23.24 19.18 4.29
CA ASP A 157 -22.82 18.99 2.90
C ASP A 157 -22.53 20.32 2.19
N LYS A 158 -23.27 21.38 2.52
CA LYS A 158 -23.01 22.74 2.05
C LYS A 158 -21.64 23.25 2.50
N TRP A 159 -21.30 23.10 3.78
CA TRP A 159 -20.06 23.64 4.36
C TRP A 159 -18.84 22.74 4.13
N PHE A 160 -18.97 21.43 4.24
CA PHE A 160 -17.86 20.46 4.23
C PHE A 160 -17.83 19.58 2.98
N GLY A 161 -18.90 19.56 2.19
CA GLY A 161 -19.08 18.63 1.05
C GLY A 161 -18.14 18.91 -0.14
N GLN A 162 -17.45 20.04 -0.20
CA GLN A 162 -16.57 20.39 -1.30
C GLN A 162 -15.26 19.57 -1.32
N THR A 163 -14.85 19.03 -0.18
CA THR A 163 -13.61 18.26 -0.06
C THR A 163 -13.84 16.80 0.31
N LYS A 164 -12.78 16.00 0.23
CA LYS A 164 -12.76 14.60 0.71
C LYS A 164 -12.08 14.48 2.09
N CYS A 165 -11.95 15.58 2.83
CA CYS A 165 -11.44 15.59 4.18
C CYS A 165 -12.37 14.88 5.15
N ILE A 166 -11.84 14.51 6.31
CA ILE A 166 -12.65 14.21 7.49
C ILE A 166 -12.62 15.42 8.42
N TYR A 167 -13.81 15.94 8.73
CA TYR A 167 -13.97 17.08 9.65
C TYR A 167 -14.31 16.57 11.03
N THR A 168 -13.67 17.15 12.04
CA THR A 168 -13.76 16.73 13.45
C THR A 168 -14.38 17.82 14.31
N SER A 169 -15.20 17.44 15.27
CA SER A 169 -15.81 18.36 16.20
C SER A 169 -14.78 19.09 17.07
N CYS A 170 -15.01 20.37 17.35
CA CYS A 170 -14.21 21.16 18.31
C CYS A 170 -14.55 20.79 19.78
N HIS A 171 -15.64 20.07 20.02
CA HIS A 171 -16.07 19.61 21.37
C HIS A 171 -15.55 18.22 21.72
N ASP A 172 -14.86 17.55 20.77
CA ASP A 172 -14.44 16.16 20.89
C ASP A 172 -12.93 16.06 21.24
N LEU A 173 -12.58 15.02 21.98
CA LEU A 173 -11.20 14.69 22.27
C LEU A 173 -10.46 13.97 21.11
N ILE A 174 -11.06 13.88 19.93
CA ILE A 174 -10.44 13.18 18.79
C ILE A 174 -9.06 13.74 18.45
N SER A 175 -8.84 15.05 18.56
CA SER A 175 -7.53 15.66 18.36
C SER A 175 -6.48 15.13 19.35
N ARG A 176 -6.88 14.85 20.59
CA ARG A 176 -6.03 14.24 21.62
C ARG A 176 -5.75 12.77 21.35
N TYR A 177 -6.76 12.01 20.87
CA TYR A 177 -6.58 10.61 20.51
C TYR A 177 -5.63 10.45 19.31
N LEU A 178 -5.78 11.28 18.29
CA LEU A 178 -5.00 11.17 17.08
C LEU A 178 -3.71 12.00 17.14
N MET A 179 -3.60 12.93 18.09
CA MET A 179 -2.46 13.86 18.20
C MET A 179 -2.09 14.49 16.85
N PHE A 180 -3.10 15.00 16.13
CA PHE A 180 -2.90 15.56 14.79
C PHE A 180 -2.78 17.08 14.81
N ASP A 181 -2.04 17.56 13.84
CA ASP A 181 -2.02 18.96 13.40
C ASP A 181 -2.81 19.09 12.09
N VAL A 182 -3.25 20.31 11.78
CA VAL A 182 -4.02 20.60 10.55
C VAL A 182 -3.14 21.09 9.40
N ASP A 183 -1.87 20.76 9.42
CA ASP A 183 -0.83 21.12 8.46
C ASP A 183 -0.71 20.12 7.27
N GLY A 184 -1.63 19.19 7.17
CA GLY A 184 -1.64 18.15 6.12
C GLY A 184 -1.71 16.70 6.66
N ASP A 185 -1.93 16.56 7.96
CA ASP A 185 -2.12 15.25 8.59
C ASP A 185 -3.30 14.48 8.00
N LYS A 186 -3.14 13.15 7.92
CA LYS A 186 -4.14 12.25 7.38
C LYS A 186 -4.58 11.23 8.43
N SER A 187 -5.88 11.00 8.51
CA SER A 187 -6.45 9.84 9.21
C SER A 187 -6.70 8.69 8.26
N LEU A 188 -6.39 7.47 8.69
CA LEU A 188 -6.96 6.26 8.11
C LEU A 188 -8.35 6.07 8.71
N VAL A 189 -9.38 6.28 7.89
CA VAL A 189 -10.78 6.16 8.27
C VAL A 189 -11.29 4.79 7.80
N ILE A 190 -11.68 3.94 8.75
CA ILE A 190 -12.09 2.55 8.51
C ILE A 190 -13.58 2.40 8.80
N GLN A 191 -14.31 1.80 7.85
CA GLN A 191 -15.73 1.45 7.97
C GLN A 191 -15.92 -0.09 8.02
N ASP A 192 -15.05 -0.81 8.70
CA ASP A 192 -15.18 -2.24 8.92
C ASP A 192 -15.89 -2.53 10.24
N ARG A 193 -17.07 -3.18 10.19
CA ARG A 193 -17.92 -3.43 11.37
C ARG A 193 -17.18 -4.24 12.44
N THR A 194 -16.40 -5.24 12.06
CA THR A 194 -15.68 -6.09 13.02
C THR A 194 -14.56 -5.31 13.70
N LEU A 195 -13.72 -4.60 12.93
CA LEU A 195 -12.66 -3.76 13.47
C LEU A 195 -13.21 -2.65 14.37
N THR A 196 -14.28 -1.98 13.94
CA THR A 196 -14.93 -0.92 14.73
C THR A 196 -15.47 -1.47 16.05
N ALA A 197 -16.14 -2.64 16.05
CA ALA A 197 -16.65 -3.26 17.26
C ALA A 197 -15.54 -3.69 18.23
N VAL A 198 -14.47 -4.32 17.69
CA VAL A 198 -13.30 -4.73 18.48
C VAL A 198 -12.60 -3.51 19.06
N ALA A 199 -12.40 -2.46 18.26
CA ALA A 199 -11.76 -1.23 18.72
C ALA A 199 -12.59 -0.55 19.80
N LYS A 200 -13.91 -0.44 19.64
CA LYS A 200 -14.83 0.14 20.62
C LYS A 200 -14.75 -0.59 21.97
N ARG A 201 -14.68 -1.92 21.95
CA ARG A 201 -14.49 -2.74 23.15
C ARG A 201 -13.12 -2.50 23.81
N ASN A 202 -12.04 -2.50 23.03
CA ASN A 202 -10.68 -2.27 23.52
C ASN A 202 -10.46 -0.84 24.03
N MET A 203 -11.21 0.15 23.52
CA MET A 203 -11.09 1.56 23.88
C MET A 203 -12.05 1.98 25.01
N LYS A 204 -12.85 1.04 25.51
CA LYS A 204 -13.75 1.34 26.66
C LYS A 204 -12.91 1.83 27.84
N ASP A 205 -13.31 2.95 28.42
CA ASP A 205 -12.68 3.60 29.58
C ASP A 205 -11.20 4.02 29.37
N ILE A 206 -10.72 4.03 28.12
CA ILE A 206 -9.39 4.53 27.78
C ILE A 206 -9.46 6.05 27.61
N ARG A 207 -8.59 6.75 28.35
CA ARG A 207 -8.33 8.18 28.15
C ARG A 207 -7.15 8.38 27.22
N PRO A 208 -7.19 9.38 26.33
CA PRO A 208 -6.02 9.73 25.50
C PRO A 208 -4.83 10.10 26.36
N LEU A 209 -3.63 9.78 25.89
CA LEU A 209 -2.42 10.18 26.58
C LEU A 209 -2.25 11.70 26.45
N ALA A 210 -1.99 12.37 27.56
CA ALA A 210 -1.65 13.77 27.59
C ALA A 210 -0.24 13.93 28.18
N TYR A 211 0.59 14.74 27.52
CA TYR A 211 1.96 14.99 27.91
C TYR A 211 2.13 16.48 28.22
N ASP A 212 2.75 16.76 29.35
CA ASP A 212 3.14 18.10 29.72
C ASP A 212 4.60 18.32 29.34
N LEU A 213 4.83 18.71 28.09
CA LEU A 213 6.16 18.95 27.54
C LEU A 213 6.65 20.33 27.94
N LYS A 214 7.88 20.42 28.47
CA LYS A 214 8.52 21.69 28.77
C LYS A 214 8.77 22.47 27.48
N LYS A 215 8.49 23.77 27.50
CA LYS A 215 8.87 24.68 26.42
C LYS A 215 10.38 24.93 26.47
N ALA A 216 11.02 25.00 25.29
CA ALA A 216 12.38 25.47 25.17
C ALA A 216 12.49 26.93 25.66
N LYS A 217 13.68 27.32 26.14
CA LYS A 217 13.97 28.75 26.35
C LYS A 217 13.94 29.44 25.02
N GLY A 218 13.27 30.62 24.96
CA GLY A 218 13.26 31.45 23.76
C GLY A 218 14.69 31.82 23.36
N GLY A 219 15.00 31.83 22.06
CA GLY A 219 16.27 32.21 21.49
C GLY A 219 16.08 32.96 20.19
N LEU A 220 17.15 33.59 19.69
CA LEU A 220 17.13 34.19 18.37
C LEU A 220 17.02 33.12 17.29
N ILE A 221 16.17 33.39 16.30
CA ILE A 221 16.06 32.55 15.10
C ILE A 221 17.05 33.11 14.07
N ASP A 222 18.25 32.52 14.05
CA ASP A 222 19.28 32.79 13.06
C ASP A 222 19.69 31.54 12.30
N SER A 223 20.51 31.65 11.27
CA SER A 223 20.94 30.55 10.43
C SER A 223 21.68 29.45 11.23
N GLU A 224 22.42 29.82 12.27
CA GLU A 224 23.16 28.88 13.11
C GLU A 224 22.23 28.10 14.02
N SER A 225 21.26 28.72 14.65
CA SER A 225 20.26 28.07 15.49
C SER A 225 19.35 27.12 14.67
N LEU A 226 18.96 27.52 13.45
CA LEU A 226 18.23 26.69 12.51
C LEU A 226 19.05 25.46 12.08
N TYR A 227 20.30 25.65 11.69
CA TYR A 227 21.21 24.59 11.31
C TYR A 227 21.43 23.60 12.46
N ASN A 228 21.73 24.09 13.66
CA ASN A 228 21.90 23.28 14.85
C ASN A 228 20.62 22.54 15.24
N GLY A 229 19.46 23.16 15.09
CA GLY A 229 18.13 22.53 15.28
C GLY A 229 17.91 21.37 14.33
N MET A 230 18.19 21.55 13.03
CA MET A 230 18.09 20.51 12.02
C MET A 230 19.06 19.33 12.28
N ILE A 231 20.32 19.63 12.57
CA ILE A 231 21.31 18.59 12.92
C ILE A 231 20.84 17.79 14.15
N ARG A 232 20.41 18.48 15.19
CA ARG A 232 19.92 17.82 16.42
C ARG A 232 18.67 16.98 16.17
N ALA A 233 17.74 17.46 15.32
CA ALA A 233 16.57 16.68 14.92
C ALA A 233 16.97 15.40 14.14
N TYR A 234 17.98 15.53 13.29
CA TYR A 234 18.48 14.40 12.48
C TYR A 234 19.32 13.40 13.29
N THR A 235 20.13 13.88 14.22
CA THR A 235 21.10 13.06 15.01
C THR A 235 20.63 12.75 16.42
N GLY A 236 19.78 13.58 17.00
CA GLY A 236 19.51 13.65 18.44
C GLY A 236 18.49 12.63 18.97
N GLY A 237 17.75 11.91 18.11
CA GLY A 237 16.79 10.95 18.61
C GLY A 237 16.34 9.96 17.54
N ASN A 238 16.49 8.68 17.84
CA ASN A 238 16.07 7.63 16.92
C ASN A 238 14.67 7.12 17.31
N ILE A 239 13.63 7.65 16.68
CA ILE A 239 12.23 7.23 16.84
C ILE A 239 12.08 5.72 16.64
N GLY A 240 12.85 5.16 15.70
CA GLY A 240 12.77 3.75 15.32
C GLY A 240 13.01 2.76 16.48
N PRO A 241 14.09 2.86 17.27
CA PRO A 241 14.31 2.02 18.45
C PRO A 241 13.20 2.14 19.49
N ILE A 242 12.70 3.35 19.78
CA ILE A 242 11.63 3.54 20.76
C ILE A 242 10.33 2.87 20.28
N SER A 243 9.94 3.10 19.03
CA SER A 243 8.77 2.44 18.41
C SER A 243 8.92 0.91 18.37
N ASN A 244 10.14 0.40 18.11
CA ASN A 244 10.41 -1.03 18.18
C ASN A 244 10.26 -1.57 19.61
N ASN A 245 10.70 -0.83 20.62
CA ASN A 245 10.55 -1.21 22.02
C ASN A 245 9.07 -1.24 22.44
N ILE A 246 8.27 -0.26 22.02
CA ILE A 246 6.81 -0.27 22.22
C ILE A 246 6.21 -1.53 21.59
N THR A 247 6.64 -1.83 20.34
CA THR A 247 6.14 -3.02 19.64
C THR A 247 6.56 -4.33 20.32
N LYS A 248 7.77 -4.41 20.90
CA LYS A 248 8.16 -5.57 21.74
C LYS A 248 7.21 -5.78 22.91
N VAL A 249 6.87 -4.71 23.64
CA VAL A 249 5.97 -4.80 24.77
C VAL A 249 4.57 -5.27 24.34
N TRP A 250 3.99 -4.67 23.29
CA TRP A 250 2.67 -5.10 22.76
C TRP A 250 2.66 -6.56 22.29
N ASN A 251 3.78 -7.11 21.86
CA ASN A 251 3.88 -8.47 21.34
C ASN A 251 4.55 -9.45 22.32
N SER A 252 4.62 -9.13 23.61
CA SER A 252 5.14 -10.03 24.64
C SER A 252 4.23 -11.22 24.98
N GLY A 253 3.06 -11.31 24.34
CA GLY A 253 2.07 -12.37 24.55
C GLY A 253 1.06 -12.12 25.67
N LYS A 254 1.40 -11.33 26.67
CA LYS A 254 0.51 -10.94 27.77
C LYS A 254 0.62 -9.44 28.01
N ILE A 255 -0.52 -8.76 28.01
CA ILE A 255 -0.62 -7.33 28.27
C ILE A 255 -1.38 -7.10 29.57
N GLY A 256 -0.66 -6.73 30.61
CA GLY A 256 -1.20 -6.31 31.90
C GLY A 256 -0.91 -4.84 32.19
N GLN A 257 -1.23 -4.39 33.40
CA GLN A 257 -1.09 -2.98 33.78
C GLN A 257 0.36 -2.50 33.75
N GLU A 258 1.34 -3.34 34.09
CA GLU A 258 2.74 -2.96 34.05
C GLU A 258 3.23 -2.74 32.62
N GLN A 259 2.90 -3.65 31.69
CA GLN A 259 3.19 -3.49 30.27
C GLN A 259 2.57 -2.20 29.72
N LEU A 260 1.32 -1.91 30.07
CA LEU A 260 0.66 -0.67 29.66
C LEU A 260 1.38 0.58 30.20
N ASN A 261 1.86 0.55 31.43
CA ASN A 261 2.63 1.66 32.01
C ASN A 261 3.96 1.85 31.25
N VAL A 262 4.67 0.77 30.92
CA VAL A 262 5.89 0.82 30.10
C VAL A 262 5.59 1.41 28.73
N VAL A 263 4.50 1.01 28.08
CA VAL A 263 4.08 1.58 26.79
C VAL A 263 3.83 3.08 26.91
N LYS A 264 3.10 3.53 27.97
CA LYS A 264 2.83 4.97 28.19
C LYS A 264 4.12 5.77 28.34
N TRP A 265 5.08 5.30 29.14
CA TRP A 265 6.38 5.96 29.30
C TRP A 265 7.15 6.01 27.96
N LEU A 266 7.19 4.93 27.21
CA LEU A 266 7.84 4.90 25.90
C LEU A 266 7.14 5.81 24.89
N CYS A 267 5.82 5.95 24.94
CA CYS A 267 5.09 6.91 24.12
C CYS A 267 5.47 8.36 24.45
N LEU A 268 5.62 8.70 25.74
CA LEU A 268 6.12 10.01 26.16
C LEU A 268 7.49 10.30 25.55
N TYR A 269 8.44 9.36 25.68
CA TYR A 269 9.79 9.53 25.10
C TYR A 269 9.76 9.60 23.59
N ASN A 270 8.92 8.81 22.94
CA ASN A 270 8.76 8.85 21.50
C ASN A 270 8.26 10.22 21.00
N ASN A 271 7.26 10.79 21.68
CA ASN A 271 6.74 12.12 21.34
C ASN A 271 7.78 13.23 21.64
N ALA A 272 8.50 13.15 22.75
CA ALA A 272 9.57 14.08 23.06
C ALA A 272 10.69 14.07 21.98
N VAL A 273 10.99 12.90 21.41
CA VAL A 273 11.95 12.78 20.30
C VAL A 273 11.39 13.37 19.01
N ILE A 274 10.10 13.13 18.69
CA ILE A 274 9.45 13.71 17.51
C ILE A 274 9.48 15.24 17.59
N ASP A 275 9.16 15.80 18.75
CA ASP A 275 9.08 17.24 18.96
C ASP A 275 10.43 17.87 19.35
N TYR A 276 11.51 17.11 19.38
CA TYR A 276 12.82 17.60 19.82
C TYR A 276 13.31 18.80 19.03
N ALA A 277 13.08 18.84 17.73
CA ALA A 277 13.44 20.00 16.90
C ALA A 277 12.72 21.28 17.30
N LYS A 278 11.49 21.16 17.84
CA LYS A 278 10.66 22.29 18.29
C LYS A 278 10.95 22.66 19.74
N THR A 279 11.19 21.68 20.62
CA THR A 279 11.27 21.86 22.06
C THR A 279 12.70 21.90 22.59
N LEU A 280 13.66 21.36 21.86
CA LEU A 280 15.04 21.13 22.29
C LEU A 280 15.15 20.44 23.65
N TRP A 281 14.15 19.66 24.02
CA TRP A 281 14.04 18.97 25.31
C TRP A 281 13.82 17.48 25.14
N LEU A 282 14.69 16.69 25.77
CA LEU A 282 14.54 15.24 25.90
C LEU A 282 14.51 14.90 27.39
N PRO A 283 13.40 14.31 27.90
CA PRO A 283 13.34 13.91 29.29
C PRO A 283 14.24 12.70 29.55
N GLU A 284 15.00 12.75 30.63
CA GLU A 284 15.71 11.59 31.13
C GLU A 284 14.77 10.73 31.98
N PRO A 285 14.66 9.43 31.70
CA PRO A 285 13.81 8.57 32.52
C PRO A 285 14.40 8.40 33.94
N PRO A 286 13.59 8.55 35.01
CA PRO A 286 14.00 8.19 36.36
C PRO A 286 14.59 6.78 36.40
N LYS A 287 15.58 6.55 37.30
CA LYS A 287 16.36 5.30 37.34
C LYS A 287 15.48 4.05 37.48
N ASP A 288 14.43 4.12 38.30
CA ASP A 288 13.48 3.04 38.50
C ASP A 288 12.63 2.76 37.26
N ILE A 289 12.12 3.81 36.58
CA ILE A 289 11.38 3.72 35.32
C ILE A 289 12.27 3.14 34.22
N ASN A 290 13.52 3.64 34.10
CA ASN A 290 14.48 3.13 33.14
C ASN A 290 14.79 1.64 33.35
N LYS A 291 14.93 1.19 34.61
CA LYS A 291 15.12 -0.22 34.94
C LYS A 291 13.91 -1.06 34.49
N LYS A 292 12.69 -0.57 34.73
CA LYS A 292 11.46 -1.24 34.27
C LYS A 292 11.37 -1.27 32.73
N ILE A 293 11.58 -0.15 32.05
CA ILE A 293 11.63 -0.13 30.57
C ILE A 293 12.63 -1.17 30.04
N LYS A 294 13.86 -1.16 30.58
CA LYS A 294 14.89 -2.11 30.14
C LYS A 294 14.49 -3.57 30.37
N SER A 295 13.81 -3.90 31.46
CA SER A 295 13.37 -5.29 31.73
C SER A 295 12.38 -5.81 30.71
N TYR A 296 11.48 -4.96 30.18
CA TYR A 296 10.49 -5.33 29.14
C TYR A 296 10.98 -5.19 27.70
N THR A 297 12.12 -4.50 27.47
CA THR A 297 12.63 -4.24 26.12
C THR A 297 13.93 -5.00 25.80
N LYS A 298 14.46 -5.81 26.72
CA LYS A 298 15.62 -6.70 26.48
C LYS A 298 15.35 -7.79 25.46
N ALA A 299 14.09 -8.23 25.34
CA ALA A 299 13.66 -9.25 24.41
C ALA A 299 14.10 -8.94 22.98
N LYS A 300 14.24 -10.00 22.16
CA LYS A 300 14.42 -9.87 20.71
C LYS A 300 13.21 -9.13 20.10
N VAL A 301 13.29 -8.77 18.84
CA VAL A 301 12.14 -8.14 18.16
C VAL A 301 11.03 -9.17 17.95
N PRO A 302 9.74 -8.74 17.87
CA PRO A 302 8.63 -9.67 17.68
C PRO A 302 8.74 -10.52 16.42
N HIS A 303 8.23 -11.75 16.46
CA HIS A 303 8.30 -12.70 15.35
C HIS A 303 7.81 -12.13 14.01
N PHE A 304 6.72 -11.38 14.01
CA PHE A 304 6.16 -10.82 12.76
C PHE A 304 7.09 -9.82 12.05
N PHE A 305 8.20 -9.36 12.68
CA PHE A 305 9.22 -8.52 12.05
C PHE A 305 9.98 -9.23 10.93
N ILE A 306 9.97 -10.55 10.89
CA ILE A 306 10.41 -11.35 9.73
C ILE A 306 9.68 -10.87 8.47
N TYR A 307 8.38 -10.57 8.60
CA TYR A 307 7.53 -10.13 7.50
C TYR A 307 7.47 -8.60 7.35
N ALA A 308 7.41 -7.88 8.46
CA ALA A 308 7.20 -6.43 8.46
C ALA A 308 8.47 -5.61 8.25
N LYS A 309 9.65 -6.14 8.61
CA LYS A 309 10.94 -5.42 8.60
C LYS A 309 12.13 -6.24 8.09
N ASP A 310 11.87 -7.35 7.42
CA ASP A 310 12.91 -8.24 6.86
C ASP A 310 14.01 -8.68 7.87
N LYS A 311 13.58 -8.92 9.12
CA LYS A 311 14.50 -9.39 10.14
C LYS A 311 14.75 -10.89 9.98
N GLU A 312 15.98 -11.31 10.26
CA GLU A 312 16.32 -12.74 10.30
C GLU A 312 15.62 -13.43 11.48
N SER A 313 15.24 -14.68 11.30
CA SER A 313 14.56 -15.46 12.35
C SER A 313 15.35 -15.52 13.65
N ALA A 314 16.67 -15.57 13.57
CA ALA A 314 17.56 -15.56 14.74
C ALA A 314 17.48 -14.27 15.58
N GLN A 315 17.07 -13.15 14.97
CA GLN A 315 16.90 -11.85 15.63
C GLN A 315 15.52 -11.69 16.26
N CYS A 316 14.58 -12.60 15.97
CA CYS A 316 13.20 -12.51 16.37
C CYS A 316 12.88 -13.44 17.54
N GLU A 317 11.88 -13.06 18.35
CA GLU A 317 11.26 -13.94 19.35
C GLU A 317 10.56 -15.13 18.68
N SER A 318 10.37 -16.18 19.45
CA SER A 318 9.51 -17.31 19.04
C SER A 318 8.06 -16.86 18.86
N VAL A 319 7.31 -17.61 18.07
CA VAL A 319 5.86 -17.38 17.91
C VAL A 319 5.17 -17.51 19.25
N ASN A 320 4.36 -16.52 19.60
CA ASN A 320 3.56 -16.49 20.83
C ASN A 320 2.09 -16.11 20.50
N ASN A 321 1.25 -16.00 21.52
CA ASN A 321 -0.18 -15.70 21.37
C ASN A 321 -0.49 -14.20 21.24
N SER A 322 0.45 -13.37 20.74
CA SER A 322 0.18 -11.95 20.48
C SER A 322 -0.76 -11.78 19.28
N THR A 323 -1.50 -10.66 19.27
CA THR A 323 -2.43 -10.33 18.16
C THR A 323 -1.77 -10.43 16.80
N MET A 324 -0.54 -9.94 16.64
CA MET A 324 0.15 -9.96 15.36
C MET A 324 0.55 -11.38 14.92
N ASN A 325 0.98 -12.23 15.84
CA ASN A 325 1.30 -13.62 15.52
C ASN A 325 0.05 -14.42 15.16
N ARG A 326 -1.06 -14.21 15.87
CA ARG A 326 -2.36 -14.84 15.57
C ARG A 326 -2.87 -14.42 14.20
N ILE A 327 -2.77 -13.13 13.82
CA ILE A 327 -3.07 -12.65 12.47
C ILE A 327 -2.15 -13.33 11.43
N SER A 328 -0.83 -13.37 11.69
CA SER A 328 0.12 -14.01 10.78
C SER A 328 -0.19 -15.49 10.54
N ASN A 329 -0.68 -16.20 11.53
CA ASN A 329 -0.99 -17.64 11.45
C ASN A 329 -2.18 -17.95 10.55
N VAL A 330 -3.18 -17.07 10.47
CA VAL A 330 -4.35 -17.29 9.59
C VAL A 330 -4.09 -16.90 8.13
N ILE A 331 -2.98 -16.23 7.83
CA ILE A 331 -2.63 -15.85 6.46
C ILE A 331 -2.03 -17.03 5.70
N PRO A 332 -2.70 -17.56 4.66
CA PRO A 332 -2.23 -18.69 3.90
C PRO A 332 -1.07 -18.31 2.96
N ASN A 333 -0.33 -19.33 2.54
CA ASN A 333 0.67 -19.18 1.47
C ASN A 333 0.47 -20.31 0.43
N PRO A 334 -0.67 -20.32 -0.30
CA PRO A 334 -0.95 -21.36 -1.28
C PRO A 334 -0.04 -21.23 -2.51
N MET A 335 0.13 -22.30 -3.27
CA MET A 335 0.79 -22.23 -4.59
C MET A 335 -0.04 -21.40 -5.57
N VAL A 336 0.63 -20.67 -6.47
CA VAL A 336 -0.06 -19.92 -7.54
C VAL A 336 -0.68 -20.92 -8.51
N ARG A 337 -1.98 -20.81 -8.71
CA ARG A 337 -2.71 -21.53 -9.76
C ARG A 337 -3.02 -20.55 -10.88
N TYR A 338 -2.77 -20.93 -12.12
CA TYR A 338 -2.96 -20.05 -13.26
C TYR A 338 -4.33 -20.25 -13.89
N ASN A 339 -4.94 -19.14 -14.35
CA ASN A 339 -6.26 -19.15 -14.97
C ASN A 339 -6.27 -20.10 -16.18
N LYS A 340 -7.13 -21.12 -16.13
CA LYS A 340 -7.26 -22.15 -17.16
C LYS A 340 -7.93 -21.65 -18.45
N ASN A 341 -8.64 -20.53 -18.37
CA ASN A 341 -9.36 -19.94 -19.51
C ASN A 341 -8.45 -19.24 -20.50
N LEU A 342 -7.22 -18.87 -20.08
CA LEU A 342 -6.23 -18.24 -20.96
C LEU A 342 -5.66 -19.27 -21.96
N ARG A 343 -5.58 -18.89 -23.21
CA ARG A 343 -4.98 -19.70 -24.28
C ARG A 343 -3.47 -19.74 -24.14
N GLN A 344 -2.82 -20.50 -25.03
CA GLN A 344 -1.37 -20.59 -25.08
C GLN A 344 -0.78 -19.23 -25.50
N PHE A 345 0.31 -18.84 -24.89
CA PHE A 345 1.08 -17.67 -25.24
C PHE A 345 1.86 -17.90 -26.53
N ASP A 346 1.79 -16.93 -27.44
CA ASP A 346 2.57 -16.88 -28.66
C ASP A 346 3.48 -15.63 -28.61
N TYR A 347 4.78 -15.85 -28.61
CA TYR A 347 5.76 -14.75 -28.55
C TYR A 347 5.80 -13.92 -29.85
N GLN A 348 5.34 -14.44 -30.98
CA GLN A 348 5.27 -13.71 -32.24
C GLN A 348 4.36 -12.48 -32.12
N MET A 349 3.36 -12.51 -31.24
CA MET A 349 2.55 -11.35 -30.93
C MET A 349 3.35 -10.13 -30.45
N LEU A 350 4.57 -10.32 -29.96
CA LEU A 350 5.47 -9.28 -29.48
C LEU A 350 6.36 -8.69 -30.56
N MET A 351 6.32 -9.24 -31.78
CA MET A 351 7.18 -8.92 -32.91
C MET A 351 6.46 -8.08 -33.96
N ASN A 352 7.21 -7.30 -34.72
CA ASN A 352 6.71 -6.65 -35.93
C ASN A 352 6.73 -7.66 -37.11
N HIS A 353 5.54 -8.11 -37.55
CA HIS A 353 5.40 -9.10 -38.62
C HIS A 353 5.72 -8.54 -40.04
N GLU A 354 5.82 -7.22 -40.20
CA GLU A 354 6.16 -6.58 -41.48
C GLU A 354 7.66 -6.66 -41.79
N VAL A 355 8.48 -7.02 -40.80
CA VAL A 355 9.93 -7.13 -40.93
C VAL A 355 10.31 -8.57 -41.18
N ASP A 356 10.95 -8.84 -42.32
CA ASP A 356 11.54 -10.16 -42.60
C ASP A 356 12.66 -10.44 -41.62
N PHE A 357 12.53 -11.54 -40.90
CA PHE A 357 13.37 -11.84 -39.78
C PHE A 357 13.77 -13.32 -39.73
N THR A 358 15.06 -13.56 -39.57
CA THR A 358 15.61 -14.90 -39.31
C THR A 358 16.57 -14.81 -38.12
N ILE A 359 16.34 -15.64 -37.11
CA ILE A 359 17.21 -15.66 -35.93
C ILE A 359 18.60 -16.21 -36.32
N ARG A 360 19.63 -15.39 -36.15
CA ARG A 360 21.04 -15.76 -36.36
C ARG A 360 21.87 -15.16 -35.21
N ARG A 361 22.98 -15.81 -34.89
CA ARG A 361 23.95 -15.19 -33.99
C ARG A 361 24.45 -13.89 -34.62
N SER A 362 24.37 -12.79 -33.86
CA SER A 362 24.66 -11.45 -34.35
C SER A 362 25.23 -10.59 -33.24
N PRO A 363 25.92 -9.49 -33.53
CA PRO A 363 26.39 -8.53 -32.54
C PRO A 363 25.28 -8.02 -31.60
N ILE A 364 24.02 -7.97 -32.08
CA ILE A 364 22.85 -7.58 -31.29
C ILE A 364 22.66 -8.51 -30.09
N LEU A 365 22.73 -9.83 -30.30
CA LEU A 365 22.55 -10.82 -29.24
C LEU A 365 23.72 -10.84 -28.27
N ASP A 366 24.95 -10.68 -28.80
CA ASP A 366 26.13 -10.61 -27.96
C ASP A 366 26.15 -9.33 -27.10
N SER A 367 25.71 -8.19 -27.65
CA SER A 367 25.51 -6.93 -26.90
C SER A 367 24.44 -7.06 -25.82
N TYR A 368 23.29 -7.69 -26.13
CA TYR A 368 22.25 -7.93 -25.14
C TYR A 368 22.77 -8.79 -23.96
N ASP A 369 23.53 -9.86 -24.25
CA ASP A 369 24.11 -10.72 -23.23
C ASP A 369 25.22 -10.05 -22.42
N TYR A 370 25.96 -9.13 -23.05
CA TYR A 370 26.91 -8.27 -22.35
C TYR A 370 26.18 -7.38 -21.33
N TRP A 371 25.21 -6.60 -21.76
CA TRP A 371 24.48 -5.69 -20.89
C TRP A 371 23.64 -6.38 -19.82
N LEU A 372 23.22 -7.60 -20.07
CA LEU A 372 22.53 -8.38 -19.02
C LEU A 372 23.42 -8.63 -17.80
N ARG A 373 24.76 -8.71 -18.00
CA ARG A 373 25.76 -8.93 -16.95
C ARG A 373 26.35 -7.63 -16.42
N HIS A 374 26.45 -6.60 -17.25
CA HIS A 374 27.20 -5.36 -17.02
C HIS A 374 26.29 -4.12 -16.96
N LYS A 375 25.02 -4.30 -16.72
CA LYS A 375 24.02 -3.20 -16.72
C LYS A 375 24.36 -2.07 -15.73
N TYR A 376 25.08 -2.35 -14.68
CA TYR A 376 25.48 -1.37 -13.66
C TYR A 376 26.70 -0.51 -14.07
N GLU A 377 27.28 -0.70 -15.25
CA GLU A 377 28.33 0.18 -15.77
C GLU A 377 27.84 1.62 -16.00
N PHE A 378 26.53 1.81 -16.17
CA PHE A 378 25.87 3.12 -16.27
C PHE A 378 25.46 3.70 -14.90
N TYR A 379 25.77 3.01 -13.81
CA TYR A 379 25.43 3.48 -12.47
C TYR A 379 26.58 4.33 -11.92
N ASP A 380 26.35 5.64 -11.74
CA ASP A 380 27.27 6.52 -11.00
C ASP A 380 26.67 6.85 -9.63
N PRO A 381 27.25 6.34 -8.52
CA PRO A 381 26.76 6.61 -7.18
C PRO A 381 26.89 8.09 -6.76
N ASN A 382 27.62 8.92 -7.54
CA ASN A 382 27.81 10.36 -7.26
C ASN A 382 26.86 11.26 -8.03
N GLU A 383 26.13 10.74 -9.04
CA GLU A 383 25.10 11.47 -9.74
C GLU A 383 23.73 11.21 -9.11
N SER A 384 23.07 12.26 -8.66
CA SER A 384 21.66 12.20 -8.22
C SER A 384 20.76 12.18 -9.44
N ILE A 385 20.51 11.00 -9.99
CA ILE A 385 19.55 10.80 -11.07
C ILE A 385 18.22 10.42 -10.41
N ASP A 386 17.14 11.16 -10.69
CA ASP A 386 15.82 10.96 -10.09
C ASP A 386 15.22 9.55 -10.33
N ASP A 387 15.66 8.87 -11.42
CA ASP A 387 15.32 7.48 -11.71
C ASP A 387 16.51 6.75 -12.37
N GLU A 388 17.42 6.27 -11.53
CA GLU A 388 18.64 5.56 -11.96
C GLU A 388 18.36 4.33 -12.84
N ASP A 389 17.33 3.56 -12.48
CA ASP A 389 16.90 2.38 -13.23
C ASP A 389 16.44 2.80 -14.66
N LEU A 390 15.72 3.89 -14.80
CA LEU A 390 15.24 4.39 -16.08
C LEU A 390 16.40 4.86 -16.97
N TYR A 391 17.31 5.65 -16.42
CA TYR A 391 18.49 6.15 -17.12
C TYR A 391 19.35 4.99 -17.64
N MET A 392 19.69 4.04 -16.79
CA MET A 392 20.48 2.85 -17.14
C MET A 392 19.86 2.07 -18.31
N TYR A 393 18.54 1.83 -18.27
CA TYR A 393 17.87 1.10 -19.36
C TYR A 393 17.79 1.92 -20.65
N GLN A 394 17.72 3.23 -20.59
CA GLN A 394 17.78 4.11 -21.78
C GLN A 394 19.15 4.03 -22.44
N GLN A 395 20.25 4.12 -21.68
CA GLN A 395 21.60 3.99 -22.19
C GLN A 395 21.85 2.62 -22.85
N ILE A 396 21.43 1.55 -22.20
CA ILE A 396 21.52 0.19 -22.75
C ILE A 396 20.74 0.07 -24.06
N ARG A 397 19.52 0.62 -24.10
CA ARG A 397 18.67 0.63 -25.28
C ARG A 397 19.37 1.32 -26.45
N GLU A 398 19.95 2.50 -26.26
CA GLU A 398 20.66 3.26 -27.28
C GLU A 398 21.84 2.46 -27.85
N LYS A 399 22.65 1.89 -26.96
CA LYS A 399 23.80 1.04 -27.39
C LYS A 399 23.40 -0.18 -28.22
N ILE A 400 22.28 -0.80 -27.91
CA ILE A 400 21.79 -1.95 -28.68
C ILE A 400 21.21 -1.48 -30.04
N LEU A 401 20.51 -0.34 -30.08
CA LEU A 401 19.92 0.19 -31.32
C LEU A 401 20.97 0.72 -32.31
N GLU A 402 22.17 1.08 -31.86
CA GLU A 402 23.30 1.42 -32.76
C GLU A 402 23.69 0.25 -33.68
N LEU A 403 23.29 -0.99 -33.38
CA LEU A 403 23.72 -2.20 -34.09
C LEU A 403 22.82 -2.62 -35.27
N GLY A 404 21.72 -1.88 -35.51
CA GLY A 404 20.86 -2.21 -36.65
C GLY A 404 19.51 -1.48 -36.65
N ASP A 405 18.69 -1.81 -37.67
CA ASP A 405 17.32 -1.29 -37.71
C ASP A 405 16.53 -1.64 -36.46
N LYS A 406 15.77 -0.67 -35.97
CA LYS A 406 15.06 -0.79 -34.70
C LYS A 406 14.14 -2.01 -34.61
N ASP A 407 13.31 -2.21 -35.63
CA ASP A 407 12.33 -3.30 -35.60
C ASP A 407 12.99 -4.68 -35.80
N TYR A 408 14.06 -4.74 -36.62
CA TYR A 408 14.87 -5.94 -36.73
C TYR A 408 15.58 -6.29 -35.42
N VAL A 409 16.15 -5.30 -34.73
CA VAL A 409 16.80 -5.48 -33.41
C VAL A 409 15.80 -6.04 -32.40
N ILE A 410 14.60 -5.45 -32.32
CA ILE A 410 13.57 -5.88 -31.39
C ILE A 410 13.09 -7.29 -31.69
N ASN A 411 12.80 -7.60 -32.94
CA ASN A 411 12.41 -8.95 -33.37
C ASN A 411 13.50 -9.99 -33.02
N SER A 412 14.77 -9.64 -33.24
CA SER A 412 15.91 -10.49 -32.90
C SER A 412 15.97 -10.79 -31.40
N LEU A 413 15.81 -9.77 -30.56
CA LEU A 413 15.85 -9.90 -29.13
C LEU A 413 14.63 -10.65 -28.57
N VAL A 414 13.42 -10.38 -29.07
CA VAL A 414 12.22 -11.12 -28.69
C VAL A 414 12.40 -12.60 -29.03
N ALA A 415 12.71 -12.93 -30.27
CA ALA A 415 12.90 -14.32 -30.67
C ALA A 415 14.01 -15.00 -29.84
N TYR A 416 15.14 -14.32 -29.62
CA TYR A 416 16.23 -14.84 -28.80
C TYR A 416 15.80 -15.15 -27.37
N CYS A 417 15.13 -14.21 -26.71
CA CYS A 417 14.70 -14.37 -25.33
C CYS A 417 13.62 -15.44 -25.15
N TYR A 418 12.78 -15.66 -26.15
CA TYR A 418 11.65 -16.59 -26.04
C TYR A 418 11.92 -17.97 -26.64
N THR A 419 12.85 -18.11 -27.59
CA THR A 419 13.12 -19.40 -28.23
C THR A 419 14.47 -20.00 -27.84
N VAL A 420 15.54 -19.20 -27.85
CA VAL A 420 16.92 -19.67 -27.62
C VAL A 420 17.25 -19.65 -26.13
N LYS A 421 17.19 -18.47 -25.53
CA LYS A 421 17.62 -18.28 -24.13
C LYS A 421 16.68 -18.91 -23.12
N LYS A 422 15.39 -18.96 -23.42
CA LYS A 422 14.32 -19.56 -22.59
C LYS A 422 14.37 -19.17 -21.10
N SER A 423 15.08 -18.09 -20.77
CA SER A 423 15.23 -17.58 -19.40
C SER A 423 13.88 -17.07 -18.87
N SER A 424 13.60 -17.32 -17.60
CA SER A 424 12.49 -16.67 -16.92
C SER A 424 12.75 -15.17 -16.68
N ASN A 425 14.01 -14.71 -16.71
CA ASN A 425 14.33 -13.30 -16.53
C ASN A 425 14.38 -12.58 -17.87
N LYS A 426 13.36 -11.76 -18.16
CA LYS A 426 13.25 -10.90 -19.33
C LYS A 426 13.16 -9.41 -18.96
N LYS A 427 13.60 -9.05 -17.74
CA LYS A 427 13.49 -7.67 -17.23
C LYS A 427 14.18 -6.68 -18.17
N LEU A 428 15.39 -7.00 -18.66
CA LEU A 428 16.13 -6.12 -19.58
C LEU A 428 15.36 -5.89 -20.88
N LEU A 429 14.83 -6.94 -21.52
CA LEU A 429 14.03 -6.82 -22.74
C LEU A 429 12.84 -5.87 -22.55
N TRP A 430 12.04 -6.10 -21.51
CA TRP A 430 10.84 -5.32 -21.24
C TRP A 430 11.14 -3.90 -20.76
N ALA A 431 12.23 -3.68 -20.04
CA ALA A 431 12.63 -2.36 -19.60
C ALA A 431 13.14 -1.49 -20.76
N CYS A 432 13.94 -2.07 -21.68
CA CYS A 432 14.49 -1.34 -22.82
C CYS A 432 13.50 -1.16 -23.98
N PHE A 433 12.67 -2.17 -24.26
CA PHE A 433 11.86 -2.24 -25.49
C PHE A 433 10.37 -2.49 -25.24
N GLY A 434 9.92 -2.28 -24.01
CA GLY A 434 8.51 -2.53 -23.63
C GLY A 434 7.51 -1.68 -24.42
N LYS A 435 7.88 -0.45 -24.80
CA LYS A 435 7.07 0.43 -25.64
C LYS A 435 6.75 -0.22 -26.97
N GLU A 436 7.76 -0.62 -27.71
CA GLU A 436 7.64 -1.21 -29.05
C GLU A 436 6.95 -2.58 -28.97
N ILE A 437 7.22 -3.37 -27.93
CA ILE A 437 6.52 -4.63 -27.70
C ILE A 437 5.01 -4.38 -27.55
N VAL A 438 4.60 -3.35 -26.80
CA VAL A 438 3.17 -2.98 -26.67
C VAL A 438 2.59 -2.51 -27.99
N GLU A 439 3.34 -1.73 -28.78
CA GLU A 439 2.93 -1.28 -30.14
C GLU A 439 2.76 -2.48 -31.07
N ASN A 440 3.67 -3.44 -31.06
CA ASN A 440 3.55 -4.68 -31.84
C ASN A 440 2.33 -5.51 -31.44
N ILE A 441 2.08 -5.67 -30.12
CA ILE A 441 0.84 -6.34 -29.64
C ILE A 441 -0.39 -5.64 -30.22
N LYS A 442 -0.47 -4.30 -30.16
CA LYS A 442 -1.60 -3.53 -30.70
C LYS A 442 -1.78 -3.77 -32.20
N ARG A 443 -0.68 -3.81 -32.95
CA ARG A 443 -0.68 -4.06 -34.41
C ARG A 443 -1.20 -5.45 -34.76
N ASN A 444 -0.78 -6.47 -34.00
CA ASN A 444 -1.12 -7.87 -34.23
C ASN A 444 -2.48 -8.28 -33.63
N LEU A 445 -3.04 -7.46 -32.74
CA LEU A 445 -4.28 -7.77 -32.01
C LEU A 445 -5.52 -7.95 -32.91
N PRO A 446 -5.77 -7.10 -33.97
CA PRO A 446 -6.92 -7.28 -34.86
C PRO A 446 -6.98 -8.65 -35.53
N GLU A 447 -5.85 -9.15 -36.05
CA GLU A 447 -5.76 -10.48 -36.65
C GLU A 447 -6.01 -11.60 -35.62
N LEU A 448 -5.46 -11.45 -34.43
CA LEU A 448 -5.71 -12.37 -33.33
C LEU A 448 -7.19 -12.39 -32.92
N GLU A 449 -7.85 -11.21 -32.85
CA GLU A 449 -9.27 -11.11 -32.50
C GLU A 449 -10.15 -11.70 -33.61
N GLU A 450 -9.81 -11.54 -34.86
CA GLU A 450 -10.52 -12.18 -35.98
C GLU A 450 -10.44 -13.71 -35.86
N LYS A 451 -9.26 -14.25 -35.63
CA LYS A 451 -9.03 -15.69 -35.48
C LYS A 451 -9.66 -16.26 -34.20
N GLN A 452 -9.50 -15.61 -33.08
CA GLN A 452 -9.75 -16.17 -31.76
C GLN A 452 -10.84 -15.46 -30.96
N GLY A 453 -11.32 -14.31 -31.40
CA GLY A 453 -12.31 -13.48 -30.71
C GLY A 453 -11.73 -12.57 -29.64
N LYS A 454 -12.61 -11.72 -29.09
CA LYS A 454 -12.29 -10.73 -28.04
C LYS A 454 -12.15 -11.37 -26.66
N ILE A 455 -11.47 -10.67 -25.75
CA ILE A 455 -11.31 -11.12 -24.37
C ILE A 455 -12.52 -10.73 -23.53
N CYS A 456 -13.06 -11.67 -22.78
CA CYS A 456 -14.05 -11.39 -21.76
C CYS A 456 -13.42 -10.68 -20.56
N PRO A 457 -13.85 -9.45 -20.18
CA PRO A 457 -13.23 -8.70 -19.09
C PRO A 457 -13.45 -9.33 -17.70
N ILE A 458 -14.39 -10.28 -17.58
CA ILE A 458 -14.68 -10.94 -16.31
C ILE A 458 -13.78 -12.17 -16.09
N CYS A 459 -13.71 -13.08 -17.07
CA CYS A 459 -13.02 -14.36 -16.89
C CYS A 459 -11.74 -14.54 -17.71
N GLY A 460 -11.41 -13.58 -18.59
CA GLY A 460 -10.23 -13.64 -19.47
C GLY A 460 -10.33 -14.60 -20.65
N ARG A 461 -11.49 -15.25 -20.86
CA ARG A 461 -11.68 -16.16 -21.99
C ARG A 461 -11.85 -15.38 -23.28
N ARG A 462 -11.17 -15.82 -24.37
CA ARG A 462 -11.48 -15.34 -25.71
C ARG A 462 -12.78 -15.96 -26.23
N PHE A 463 -13.60 -15.13 -26.87
CA PHE A 463 -14.88 -15.56 -27.45
C PHE A 463 -15.22 -14.72 -28.67
N LYS A 464 -15.94 -15.32 -29.62
CA LYS A 464 -16.51 -14.59 -30.74
C LYS A 464 -17.91 -14.11 -30.34
N PRO A 465 -18.23 -12.80 -30.44
CA PRO A 465 -19.57 -12.29 -30.20
C PRO A 465 -20.59 -12.95 -31.14
N ARG A 466 -21.81 -13.21 -30.68
CA ARG A 466 -22.89 -13.70 -31.53
C ARG A 466 -23.24 -12.65 -32.59
N ALA A 467 -23.63 -13.07 -33.79
CA ALA A 467 -23.85 -12.19 -34.95
C ALA A 467 -24.89 -11.05 -34.73
N GLN A 468 -25.73 -11.17 -33.73
CA GLN A 468 -26.79 -10.20 -33.40
C GLN A 468 -26.56 -9.39 -32.12
N GLY A 469 -25.31 -9.22 -31.67
CA GLY A 469 -25.08 -8.42 -30.46
C GLY A 469 -23.64 -8.08 -30.22
N ASN A 470 -23.37 -6.84 -29.86
CA ASN A 470 -22.10 -6.37 -29.33
C ASN A 470 -21.87 -6.92 -27.91
N SER A 471 -21.86 -8.27 -27.77
CA SER A 471 -21.66 -8.89 -26.47
C SER A 471 -20.26 -8.58 -25.97
N LYS A 472 -20.16 -7.87 -24.85
CA LYS A 472 -18.92 -7.57 -24.14
C LYS A 472 -18.44 -8.77 -23.29
N TYR A 473 -19.34 -9.73 -23.03
CA TYR A 473 -19.10 -10.85 -22.13
C TYR A 473 -19.32 -12.18 -22.82
N CYS A 474 -18.55 -13.21 -22.43
CA CYS A 474 -18.56 -14.52 -23.06
C CYS A 474 -19.78 -15.39 -22.69
N SER A 475 -20.49 -15.06 -21.61
CA SER A 475 -21.67 -15.80 -21.13
C SER A 475 -22.55 -14.90 -20.26
N ASP A 476 -23.80 -15.33 -20.05
CA ASP A 476 -24.76 -14.65 -19.17
C ASP A 476 -24.28 -14.65 -17.71
N GLU A 477 -23.52 -15.65 -17.29
CA GLU A 477 -22.89 -15.67 -15.97
C GLU A 477 -21.89 -14.53 -15.80
N CYS A 478 -21.05 -14.29 -16.82
CA CYS A 478 -20.12 -13.17 -16.82
C CYS A 478 -20.82 -11.82 -16.88
N LEU A 479 -21.91 -11.72 -17.64
CA LEU A 479 -22.78 -10.52 -17.66
C LEU A 479 -23.39 -10.25 -16.29
N ASN A 480 -23.94 -11.28 -15.65
CA ASN A 480 -24.54 -11.16 -14.31
C ASN A 480 -23.50 -10.76 -13.25
N LEU A 481 -22.28 -11.30 -13.32
CA LEU A 481 -21.20 -10.89 -12.45
C LEU A 481 -20.80 -9.43 -12.68
N ALA A 482 -20.71 -8.98 -13.92
CA ALA A 482 -20.43 -7.59 -14.25
C ALA A 482 -21.52 -6.64 -13.71
N ASN A 483 -22.79 -6.99 -13.87
CA ASN A 483 -23.92 -6.21 -13.37
C ASN A 483 -23.91 -6.14 -11.83
N LYS A 484 -23.62 -7.25 -11.15
CA LYS A 484 -23.46 -7.26 -9.69
C LYS A 484 -22.33 -6.33 -9.25
N GLN A 485 -21.17 -6.38 -9.92
CA GLN A 485 -20.05 -5.51 -9.60
C GLN A 485 -20.38 -4.03 -9.83
N ALA A 486 -21.03 -3.71 -10.95
CA ALA A 486 -21.47 -2.34 -11.26
C ALA A 486 -22.48 -1.81 -10.23
N SER A 487 -23.38 -2.67 -9.72
CA SER A 487 -24.31 -2.29 -8.65
C SER A 487 -23.58 -2.05 -7.31
N TYR A 488 -22.60 -2.85 -6.97
CA TYR A 488 -21.76 -2.63 -5.79
C TYR A 488 -20.97 -1.31 -5.90
N THR A 489 -20.39 -1.03 -7.06
CA THR A 489 -19.63 0.22 -7.28
C THR A 489 -20.53 1.46 -7.24
N ARG A 490 -21.76 1.38 -7.78
CA ARG A 490 -22.76 2.46 -7.62
C ARG A 490 -23.19 2.63 -6.17
N TRP A 491 -23.30 1.55 -5.43
CA TRP A 491 -23.68 1.58 -4.02
C TRP A 491 -22.55 2.11 -3.12
N GLU A 492 -21.29 1.92 -3.50
CA GLU A 492 -20.11 2.47 -2.81
C GLU A 492 -19.83 3.95 -3.15
N ASN A 493 -20.28 4.44 -4.32
CA ASN A 493 -20.00 5.78 -4.82
C ASN A 493 -21.24 6.73 -4.76
N GLY A 494 -22.40 6.24 -4.41
CA GLY A 494 -23.62 6.99 -4.13
C GLY A 494 -23.84 7.03 -2.61
#